data_09641a99051aab9bf348c239746e9e89
#
_entry.id   09641a99051aab9bf348c239746e9e89
#
_cell.length_a   1.000
_cell.length_b   1.000
_cell.length_c   1.000
_cell.angle_alpha   90.00
_cell.angle_beta   90.00
_cell.angle_gamma   90.00
#
_symmetry.space_group_name_H-M   'P 1'
#
loop_
_entity.id
_entity.type
_entity.pdbx_description
1 polymer ?
#
loop_
_entity_poly.entity_id
_entity_poly.type
_entity_poly.pdbx_seq_one_letter_code
_entity_poly.pdbx_strand_id
1 'polypeptide(L)'
;MTRMQGARIRYTPTTAPEMGTETKRNMEVLLEADPAKSAGQGFGSAGQYLDVCIKTDTDTLDGYGLRIIRTAAHSDAVSMYLIQYVREQAQCISREVVTNCFVTGCRIWVRYENGILSAKAWTVTEPTVVQQERGYARGVELTAEVGRRENAENTGLLIWHTGSLGTENWRNTTMLHGVSILYF
;
A
#
# COMPACT_ATOMS: atom_id res chain seq x y z
N MET A 1 -16.11 -17.34 -12.24
CA MET A 1 -15.80 -15.90 -12.39
C MET A 1 -15.86 -15.25 -11.01
N THR A 2 -14.75 -15.15 -10.32
CA THR A 2 -14.70 -14.60 -8.96
C THR A 2 -14.81 -13.09 -9.08
N ARG A 3 -15.93 -12.50 -8.72
CA ARG A 3 -16.06 -11.04 -8.62
C ARG A 3 -15.11 -10.56 -7.54
N MET A 4 -14.05 -9.88 -7.91
CA MET A 4 -13.25 -9.13 -6.96
C MET A 4 -14.11 -7.99 -6.42
N GLN A 5 -14.64 -8.18 -5.23
CA GLN A 5 -15.29 -7.11 -4.48
C GLN A 5 -14.20 -6.30 -3.80
N GLY A 6 -14.25 -5.00 -3.91
CA GLY A 6 -13.29 -4.12 -3.27
C GLY A 6 -13.44 -2.68 -3.74
N ALA A 7 -12.82 -1.78 -2.99
CA ALA A 7 -12.77 -0.36 -3.32
C ALA A 7 -11.44 -0.02 -3.98
N ARG A 8 -11.47 0.79 -5.03
CA ARG A 8 -10.29 1.29 -5.74
C ARG A 8 -10.33 2.81 -5.79
N ILE A 9 -9.22 3.41 -5.46
CA ILE A 9 -8.97 4.84 -5.65
C ILE A 9 -7.84 4.95 -6.65
N ARG A 10 -8.07 5.69 -7.74
CA ARG A 10 -7.06 6.01 -8.74
C ARG A 10 -6.83 7.51 -8.77
N TYR A 11 -5.60 7.89 -8.88
CA TYR A 11 -5.22 9.26 -9.16
C TYR A 11 -4.20 9.27 -10.30
N THR A 12 -4.48 10.09 -11.30
CA THR A 12 -3.55 10.39 -12.38
C THR A 12 -3.51 11.90 -12.52
N PRO A 13 -2.33 12.53 -12.47
CA PRO A 13 -2.25 13.96 -12.71
C PRO A 13 -2.72 14.28 -14.14
N THR A 14 -3.51 15.33 -14.29
CA THR A 14 -4.06 15.78 -15.59
C THR A 14 -2.99 16.38 -16.50
N THR A 15 -1.89 16.81 -15.91
CA THR A 15 -0.70 17.26 -16.61
C THR A 15 0.50 16.51 -16.07
N ALA A 16 1.44 16.16 -16.94
CA ALA A 16 2.71 15.61 -16.49
C ALA A 16 3.32 16.56 -15.45
N PRO A 17 3.81 16.02 -14.30
CA PRO A 17 4.46 16.85 -13.30
C PRO A 17 5.72 17.46 -13.92
N GLU A 18 5.58 18.68 -14.42
CA GLU A 18 6.69 19.43 -14.97
C GLU A 18 7.42 20.18 -13.86
N MET A 19 8.71 20.01 -13.80
CA MET A 19 9.58 20.89 -13.03
C MET A 19 10.82 21.23 -13.84
N GLY A 20 10.80 22.39 -14.46
CA GLY A 20 11.88 22.82 -15.32
C GLY A 20 11.91 22.02 -16.63
N THR A 21 13.10 21.80 -17.17
CA THR A 21 13.32 21.08 -18.42
C THR A 21 13.38 19.55 -18.29
N GLU A 22 13.29 19.03 -17.07
CA GLU A 22 13.36 17.58 -16.80
C GLU A 22 12.03 17.05 -16.28
N THR A 23 11.53 15.98 -16.91
CA THR A 23 10.36 15.25 -16.43
C THR A 23 10.71 14.52 -15.12
N LYS A 24 9.95 14.76 -14.09
CA LYS A 24 10.14 14.05 -12.82
C LYS A 24 9.76 12.58 -12.98
N ARG A 25 10.76 11.73 -12.86
CA ARG A 25 10.60 10.28 -13.01
C ARG A 25 10.43 9.54 -11.69
N ASN A 26 10.72 10.18 -10.59
CA ASN A 26 10.60 9.60 -9.27
C ASN A 26 9.26 9.98 -8.64
N MET A 27 8.75 9.12 -7.78
CA MET A 27 7.45 9.31 -7.14
C MET A 27 7.47 8.75 -5.72
N GLU A 28 6.85 9.48 -4.82
CA GLU A 28 6.68 9.08 -3.42
C GLU A 28 5.24 9.33 -2.99
N VAL A 29 4.70 8.41 -2.19
CA VAL A 29 3.38 8.53 -1.58
C VAL A 29 3.47 8.25 -0.10
N LEU A 30 2.84 9.09 0.70
CA LEU A 30 2.57 8.86 2.10
C LEU A 30 1.05 8.79 2.33
N LEU A 31 0.62 7.70 2.93
CA LEU A 31 -0.77 7.42 3.27
C LEU A 31 -0.94 7.28 4.77
N GLU A 32 -1.97 7.91 5.34
CA GLU A 32 -2.41 7.69 6.71
C GLU A 32 -3.74 6.92 6.70
N ALA A 33 -3.80 5.81 7.43
CA ALA A 33 -4.96 4.93 7.44
C ALA A 33 -5.27 4.35 8.81
N ASP A 34 -6.56 4.19 9.07
CA ASP A 34 -7.06 3.37 10.16
C ASP A 34 -7.76 2.14 9.57
N PRO A 35 -7.22 0.94 9.76
CA PRO A 35 -7.86 -0.29 9.30
C PRO A 35 -9.23 -0.48 9.96
N ALA A 36 -10.14 -1.13 9.26
CA ALA A 36 -11.41 -1.56 9.83
C ALA A 36 -11.20 -2.40 11.08
N LYS A 37 -11.84 -2.00 12.18
CA LYS A 37 -11.60 -2.57 13.52
C LYS A 37 -12.29 -3.90 13.75
N SER A 38 -13.35 -4.21 13.00
CA SER A 38 -14.11 -5.43 13.26
C SER A 38 -13.61 -6.60 12.45
N ALA A 39 -13.22 -7.63 13.16
CA ALA A 39 -12.96 -8.94 12.61
C ALA A 39 -14.16 -9.48 11.82
N GLY A 40 -13.90 -10.13 10.71
CA GLY A 40 -14.94 -10.66 9.82
C GLY A 40 -15.57 -9.63 8.91
N GLN A 41 -15.19 -8.38 9.03
CA GLN A 41 -15.72 -7.27 8.22
C GLN A 41 -14.56 -6.39 7.76
N GLY A 42 -14.60 -5.96 6.51
CA GLY A 42 -13.54 -5.14 5.95
C GLY A 42 -12.19 -5.88 5.93
N PHE A 43 -11.16 -5.33 6.54
CA PHE A 43 -9.83 -5.91 6.61
C PHE A 43 -9.67 -7.00 7.68
N GLY A 44 -10.76 -7.45 8.30
CA GLY A 44 -10.73 -8.43 9.40
C GLY A 44 -10.63 -9.90 8.99
N SER A 45 -10.81 -10.24 7.72
CA SER A 45 -10.81 -11.62 7.23
C SER A 45 -9.47 -12.01 6.62
N ALA A 46 -9.09 -13.27 6.77
CA ALA A 46 -7.91 -13.81 6.10
C ALA A 46 -8.00 -13.64 4.58
N GLY A 47 -6.87 -13.30 3.96
CA GLY A 47 -6.78 -13.09 2.51
C GLY A 47 -7.23 -11.70 2.03
N GLN A 48 -7.79 -10.86 2.87
CA GLN A 48 -8.06 -9.47 2.52
C GLN A 48 -6.76 -8.66 2.49
N TYR A 49 -6.64 -7.76 1.52
CA TYR A 49 -5.44 -6.97 1.33
C TYR A 49 -5.73 -5.51 1.01
N LEU A 50 -4.74 -4.69 1.29
CA LEU A 50 -4.61 -3.31 0.84
C LEU A 50 -3.33 -3.21 -0.01
N ASP A 51 -3.47 -2.73 -1.24
CA ASP A 51 -2.36 -2.39 -2.11
C ASP A 51 -2.24 -0.87 -2.22
N VAL A 52 -1.03 -0.38 -2.06
CA VAL A 52 -0.66 1.01 -2.31
C VAL A 52 0.38 1.01 -3.42
N CYS A 53 -0.05 1.35 -4.63
CA CYS A 53 0.78 1.24 -5.84
C CYS A 53 1.03 2.61 -6.44
N ILE A 54 2.27 2.83 -6.84
CA ILE A 54 2.76 4.04 -7.50
C ILE A 54 3.32 3.70 -8.88
N LYS A 55 3.58 4.73 -9.68
CA LYS A 55 4.03 4.53 -11.06
C LYS A 55 3.05 3.66 -11.84
N THR A 56 1.75 3.83 -11.56
CA THR A 56 0.72 3.04 -12.22
C THR A 56 0.34 3.64 -13.57
N ASP A 57 0.20 2.76 -14.54
CA ASP A 57 -0.40 3.07 -15.84
C ASP A 57 -1.92 3.19 -15.70
N THR A 58 -2.53 4.13 -16.41
CA THR A 58 -3.97 4.38 -16.35
C THR A 58 -4.82 3.30 -16.98
N ASP A 59 -4.30 2.64 -17.98
CA ASP A 59 -5.06 1.69 -18.80
C ASP A 59 -4.80 0.25 -18.36
N THR A 60 -3.54 -0.10 -18.14
CA THR A 60 -3.11 -1.47 -17.82
C THR A 60 -3.01 -1.76 -16.33
N LEU A 61 -2.99 -0.72 -15.48
CA LEU A 61 -2.70 -0.80 -14.04
C LEU A 61 -1.30 -1.31 -13.69
N ASP A 62 -0.42 -1.48 -14.67
CA ASP A 62 0.95 -1.87 -14.41
C ASP A 62 1.62 -0.81 -13.52
N GLY A 63 2.40 -1.26 -12.56
CA GLY A 63 3.04 -0.37 -11.59
C GLY A 63 3.67 -1.16 -10.45
N TYR A 64 4.10 -0.46 -9.41
CA TYR A 64 4.79 -1.05 -8.27
C TYR A 64 4.14 -0.62 -6.96
N GLY A 65 4.20 -1.45 -5.92
CA GLY A 65 3.63 -1.05 -4.65
C GLY A 65 3.93 -1.96 -3.49
N LEU A 66 3.26 -1.65 -2.38
CA LEU A 66 3.24 -2.42 -1.16
C LEU A 66 1.88 -3.13 -1.04
N ARG A 67 1.91 -4.43 -0.81
CA ARG A 67 0.74 -5.18 -0.37
C ARG A 67 0.80 -5.46 1.13
N ILE A 68 -0.30 -5.18 1.80
CA ILE A 68 -0.56 -5.55 3.18
C ILE A 68 -1.71 -6.53 3.16
N ILE A 69 -1.49 -7.77 3.58
CA ILE A 69 -2.49 -8.84 3.54
C ILE A 69 -2.71 -9.43 4.93
N ARG A 70 -3.96 -9.63 5.30
CA ARG A 70 -4.35 -10.30 6.55
C ARG A 70 -4.13 -11.81 6.42
N THR A 71 -3.32 -12.37 7.30
CA THR A 71 -2.98 -13.81 7.26
C THR A 71 -3.98 -14.68 7.98
N ALA A 72 -4.64 -14.17 9.01
CA ALA A 72 -5.66 -14.89 9.78
C ALA A 72 -6.79 -13.94 10.21
N ALA A 73 -8.00 -14.46 10.28
CA ALA A 73 -9.13 -13.73 10.84
C ALA A 73 -8.87 -13.40 12.32
N HIS A 74 -9.38 -12.26 12.76
CA HIS A 74 -9.26 -11.75 14.12
C HIS A 74 -7.82 -11.52 14.62
N SER A 75 -6.85 -11.50 13.73
CA SER A 75 -5.45 -11.26 14.08
C SER A 75 -5.03 -9.84 13.67
N ASP A 76 -4.24 -9.17 14.52
CA ASP A 76 -3.56 -7.91 14.14
C ASP A 76 -2.36 -8.15 13.22
N ALA A 77 -1.91 -9.41 13.12
CA ALA A 77 -0.81 -9.76 12.25
C ALA A 77 -1.21 -9.66 10.78
N VAL A 78 -0.34 -9.04 9.99
CA VAL A 78 -0.43 -8.94 8.54
C VAL A 78 0.89 -9.37 7.93
N SER A 79 0.83 -9.90 6.72
CA SER A 79 2.00 -10.05 5.87
C SER A 79 2.16 -8.84 4.99
N MET A 80 3.39 -8.42 4.77
CA MET A 80 3.74 -7.30 3.91
C MET A 80 4.84 -7.69 2.94
N TYR A 81 4.68 -7.31 1.69
CA TYR A 81 5.67 -7.51 0.64
C TYR A 81 5.48 -6.50 -0.50
N LEU A 82 6.56 -6.26 -1.24
CA LEU A 82 6.50 -5.44 -2.44
C LEU A 82 5.91 -6.24 -3.58
N ILE A 83 5.13 -5.56 -4.40
CA ILE A 83 4.46 -6.12 -5.57
C ILE A 83 4.76 -5.32 -6.82
N GLN A 84 4.71 -6.01 -7.96
CA GLN A 84 4.59 -5.43 -9.29
C GLN A 84 3.29 -5.90 -9.90
N TYR A 85 2.49 -4.96 -10.41
CA TYR A 85 1.35 -5.28 -11.27
C TYR A 85 1.81 -5.40 -12.71
N VAL A 86 1.48 -6.53 -13.33
CA VAL A 86 1.69 -6.79 -14.75
C VAL A 86 0.36 -7.31 -15.30
N ARG A 87 -0.27 -6.57 -16.20
CA ARG A 87 -1.57 -6.93 -16.80
C ARG A 87 -2.62 -7.28 -15.74
N GLU A 88 -2.80 -6.40 -14.77
CA GLU A 88 -3.74 -6.54 -13.65
C GLU A 88 -3.42 -7.69 -12.66
N GLN A 89 -2.28 -8.34 -12.78
CA GLN A 89 -1.86 -9.39 -11.85
C GLN A 89 -0.73 -8.92 -10.96
N ALA A 90 -0.90 -9.04 -9.65
CA ALA A 90 0.14 -8.72 -8.70
C ALA A 90 1.13 -9.87 -8.58
N GLN A 91 2.40 -9.55 -8.74
CA GLN A 91 3.53 -10.45 -8.52
C GLN A 91 4.33 -9.98 -7.32
N CYS A 92 4.68 -10.91 -6.42
CA CYS A 92 5.56 -10.61 -5.30
C CYS A 92 7.00 -10.42 -5.79
N ILE A 93 7.64 -9.32 -5.42
CA ILE A 93 9.01 -8.97 -5.84
C ILE A 93 9.98 -8.76 -4.68
N SER A 94 9.57 -9.04 -3.45
CA SER A 94 10.41 -8.96 -2.26
C SER A 94 10.16 -10.14 -1.33
N ARG A 95 10.95 -10.22 -0.25
CA ARG A 95 10.61 -11.08 0.87
C ARG A 95 9.29 -10.66 1.49
N GLU A 96 8.59 -11.62 2.07
CA GLU A 96 7.43 -11.41 2.92
C GLU A 96 7.87 -11.18 4.37
N VAL A 97 7.23 -10.24 5.05
CA VAL A 97 7.46 -9.95 6.46
C VAL A 97 6.14 -9.91 7.20
N VAL A 98 6.07 -10.60 8.32
CA VAL A 98 4.89 -10.58 9.21
C VAL A 98 5.08 -9.50 10.27
N THR A 99 4.07 -8.67 10.44
CA THR A 99 4.09 -7.54 11.38
C THR A 99 2.68 -7.22 11.87
N ASN A 100 2.55 -6.38 12.89
CA ASN A 100 1.29 -5.86 13.40
C ASN A 100 1.16 -4.33 13.23
N CYS A 101 1.92 -3.75 12.33
CA CYS A 101 1.90 -2.29 12.17
C CYS A 101 0.64 -1.73 11.48
N PHE A 102 -0.21 -2.59 10.91
CA PHE A 102 -1.46 -2.17 10.26
C PHE A 102 -2.62 -2.12 11.25
N VAL A 103 -2.54 -1.17 12.15
CA VAL A 103 -3.53 -0.85 13.20
C VAL A 103 -3.84 0.64 13.17
N THR A 104 -4.70 1.12 14.06
CA THR A 104 -5.03 2.55 14.18
C THR A 104 -3.78 3.42 14.20
N GLY A 105 -3.78 4.46 13.37
CA GLY A 105 -2.63 5.36 13.19
C GLY A 105 -1.53 4.78 12.29
N CYS A 106 -1.86 3.82 11.43
CA CYS A 106 -0.91 3.29 10.46
C CYS A 106 -0.54 4.35 9.42
N ARG A 107 0.75 4.45 9.15
CA ARG A 107 1.30 5.21 8.04
C ARG A 107 1.98 4.26 7.08
N ILE A 108 1.74 4.50 5.79
CA ILE A 108 2.28 3.71 4.68
C ILE A 108 2.99 4.67 3.75
N TRP A 109 4.27 4.43 3.54
CA TRP A 109 5.10 5.19 2.61
C TRP A 109 5.60 4.24 1.51
N VAL A 110 5.47 4.68 0.26
CA VAL A 110 5.96 3.95 -0.91
C VAL A 110 6.71 4.93 -1.79
N ARG A 111 7.92 4.58 -2.21
CA ARG A 111 8.81 5.42 -3.00
C ARG A 111 9.44 4.64 -4.13
N TYR A 112 9.40 5.21 -5.33
CA TYR A 112 10.21 4.79 -6.47
C TYR A 112 11.23 5.85 -6.77
N GLU A 113 12.49 5.47 -6.78
CA GLU A 113 13.60 6.36 -7.10
C GLU A 113 14.66 5.60 -7.91
N ASN A 114 14.90 6.05 -9.15
CA ASN A 114 15.96 5.54 -10.02
C ASN A 114 15.99 4.01 -10.18
N GLY A 115 14.84 3.35 -10.25
CA GLY A 115 14.73 1.91 -10.41
C GLY A 115 14.73 1.13 -9.11
N ILE A 116 14.67 1.81 -7.96
CA ILE A 116 14.55 1.21 -6.64
C ILE A 116 13.16 1.51 -6.10
N LEU A 117 12.45 0.46 -5.72
CA LEU A 117 11.20 0.54 -4.99
C LEU A 117 11.48 0.33 -3.51
N SER A 118 11.07 1.29 -2.68
CA SER A 118 11.13 1.19 -1.23
C SER A 118 9.76 1.40 -0.66
N ALA A 119 9.40 0.68 0.39
CA ALA A 119 8.17 0.89 1.11
C ALA A 119 8.37 0.66 2.60
N LYS A 120 7.64 1.45 3.39
CA LYS A 120 7.63 1.38 4.84
C LYS A 120 6.19 1.49 5.34
N ALA A 121 5.85 0.67 6.30
CA ALA A 121 4.63 0.84 7.06
C ALA A 121 4.95 0.83 8.55
N TRP A 122 4.33 1.72 9.30
CA TRP A 122 4.54 1.83 10.74
C TRP A 122 3.28 2.37 11.41
N THR A 123 3.19 2.19 12.70
CA THR A 123 2.15 2.80 13.53
C THR A 123 2.74 3.81 14.50
N VAL A 124 2.03 4.90 14.73
CA VAL A 124 2.37 5.88 15.77
C VAL A 124 1.97 5.40 17.17
N THR A 125 1.10 4.38 17.26
CA THR A 125 0.70 3.77 18.52
C THR A 125 1.79 2.84 19.03
N GLU A 126 2.20 2.97 20.29
CA GLU A 126 3.16 2.06 20.90
C GLU A 126 2.58 0.65 21.00
N PRO A 127 3.36 -0.38 20.63
CA PRO A 127 2.93 -1.76 20.80
C PRO A 127 2.74 -2.09 22.29
N THR A 128 1.72 -2.85 22.59
CA THR A 128 1.50 -3.36 23.96
C THR A 128 2.63 -4.31 24.38
N VAL A 129 2.82 -4.52 25.69
CA VAL A 129 3.82 -5.46 26.21
C VAL A 129 3.65 -6.85 25.59
N VAL A 130 2.41 -7.34 25.49
CA VAL A 130 2.11 -8.64 24.86
C VAL A 130 2.51 -8.69 23.39
N GLN A 131 2.33 -7.61 22.66
CA GLN A 131 2.75 -7.52 21.25
C GLN A 131 4.28 -7.53 21.13
N GLN A 132 4.99 -6.81 22.01
CA GLN A 132 6.44 -6.82 22.07
C GLN A 132 6.99 -8.22 22.38
N GLU A 133 6.42 -8.90 23.36
CA GLU A 133 6.81 -10.27 23.72
C GLU A 133 6.60 -11.29 22.58
N ARG A 134 5.62 -11.04 21.71
CA ARG A 134 5.39 -11.87 20.51
C ARG A 134 6.31 -11.50 19.34
N GLY A 135 7.25 -10.58 19.54
CA GLY A 135 8.20 -10.16 18.50
C GLY A 135 7.60 -9.30 17.39
N TYR A 136 6.45 -8.68 17.63
CA TYR A 136 5.85 -7.78 16.63
C TYR A 136 6.65 -6.49 16.50
N ALA A 137 7.11 -6.23 15.29
CA ALA A 137 7.77 -4.97 14.98
C ALA A 137 6.75 -3.83 14.84
N ARG A 138 7.09 -2.66 15.37
CA ARG A 138 6.32 -1.42 15.21
C ARG A 138 6.22 -0.94 13.76
N GLY A 139 7.19 -1.29 12.95
CA GLY A 139 7.26 -0.93 11.55
C GLY A 139 8.09 -1.92 10.74
N VAL A 140 7.90 -1.88 9.44
CA VAL A 140 8.61 -2.69 8.46
C VAL A 140 9.07 -1.81 7.32
N GLU A 141 10.29 -2.03 6.86
CA GLU A 141 10.83 -1.43 5.65
C GLU A 141 11.27 -2.52 4.68
N LEU A 142 10.89 -2.36 3.42
CA LEU A 142 11.19 -3.27 2.33
C LEU A 142 11.79 -2.49 1.16
N THR A 143 12.73 -3.11 0.44
CA THR A 143 13.35 -2.52 -0.75
C THR A 143 13.56 -3.60 -1.80
N ALA A 144 13.37 -3.25 -3.08
CA ALA A 144 13.65 -4.10 -4.23
C ALA A 144 14.13 -3.27 -5.43
N GLU A 145 15.02 -3.83 -6.22
CA GLU A 145 15.37 -3.28 -7.53
C GLU A 145 14.29 -3.71 -8.54
N VAL A 146 13.70 -2.72 -9.24
CA VAL A 146 12.61 -2.95 -10.21
C VAL A 146 12.99 -2.51 -11.63
N GLY A 147 14.24 -2.10 -11.83
CA GLY A 147 14.73 -1.60 -13.11
C GLY A 147 14.31 -0.16 -13.39
N ARG A 148 14.97 0.45 -14.36
CA ARG A 148 14.74 1.87 -14.71
C ARG A 148 13.81 2.08 -15.89
N ARG A 149 13.51 1.04 -16.68
CA ARG A 149 12.83 1.18 -17.96
C ARG A 149 11.34 0.91 -17.90
N GLU A 150 10.94 -0.10 -17.13
CA GLU A 150 9.53 -0.43 -16.99
C GLU A 150 8.85 0.60 -16.09
N ASN A 151 7.68 1.06 -16.52
CA ASN A 151 6.84 2.01 -15.79
C ASN A 151 7.51 3.35 -15.39
N ALA A 152 8.69 3.70 -15.93
CA ALA A 152 9.41 4.90 -15.54
C ALA A 152 8.65 6.20 -15.84
N GLU A 153 7.88 6.23 -16.91
CA GLU A 153 7.10 7.40 -17.34
C GLU A 153 5.71 7.44 -16.69
N ASN A 154 5.28 6.38 -16.01
CA ASN A 154 3.97 6.34 -15.37
C ASN A 154 3.95 7.24 -14.13
N THR A 155 2.83 7.89 -13.88
CA THR A 155 2.67 8.88 -12.80
C THR A 155 1.49 8.60 -11.88
N GLY A 156 0.75 7.53 -12.12
CA GLY A 156 -0.46 7.21 -11.40
C GLY A 156 -0.24 6.63 -9.99
N LEU A 157 -1.25 6.83 -9.16
CA LEU A 157 -1.44 6.17 -7.87
C LEU A 157 -2.66 5.27 -7.95
N LEU A 158 -2.54 4.06 -7.42
CA LEU A 158 -3.65 3.13 -7.20
C LEU A 158 -3.65 2.68 -5.74
N ILE A 159 -4.75 2.90 -5.06
CA ILE A 159 -5.04 2.30 -3.76
C ILE A 159 -6.17 1.30 -3.97
N TRP A 160 -5.91 0.03 -3.71
CA TRP A 160 -6.88 -1.05 -3.90
C TRP A 160 -7.04 -1.86 -2.63
N HIS A 161 -8.24 -1.86 -2.10
CA HIS A 161 -8.61 -2.62 -0.92
C HIS A 161 -9.67 -3.66 -1.27
N THR A 162 -9.48 -4.91 -0.88
CA THR A 162 -10.50 -5.96 -1.08
C THR A 162 -11.71 -5.80 -0.17
N GLY A 163 -11.59 -5.03 0.93
CA GLY A 163 -12.70 -4.54 1.74
C GLY A 163 -13.15 -3.15 1.30
N SER A 164 -13.80 -2.42 2.19
CA SER A 164 -14.25 -1.05 1.95
C SER A 164 -13.17 -0.03 2.29
N LEU A 165 -13.05 1.00 1.46
CA LEU A 165 -12.27 2.22 1.72
C LEU A 165 -13.22 3.40 1.82
N GLY A 166 -12.92 4.36 2.69
CA GLY A 166 -13.72 5.58 2.79
C GLY A 166 -13.15 6.59 3.78
N THR A 167 -13.88 7.67 3.96
CA THR A 167 -13.57 8.76 4.89
C THR A 167 -14.44 8.73 6.14
N GLU A 168 -15.43 7.86 6.19
CA GLU A 168 -16.36 7.71 7.31
C GLU A 168 -16.16 6.40 8.06
N ASN A 169 -16.38 6.44 9.36
CA ASN A 169 -16.14 5.31 10.26
C ASN A 169 -17.31 4.31 10.23
N TRP A 170 -17.37 3.53 9.17
CA TRP A 170 -18.24 2.35 9.13
C TRP A 170 -17.46 1.12 9.64
N ARG A 171 -18.17 0.18 10.27
CA ARG A 171 -17.57 -1.01 10.90
C ARG A 171 -16.62 -1.81 10.00
N ASN A 172 -16.79 -1.68 8.68
CA ASN A 172 -16.11 -2.48 7.64
C ASN A 172 -15.17 -1.65 6.77
N THR A 173 -14.97 -0.38 7.08
CA THR A 173 -14.26 0.54 6.22
C THR A 173 -12.88 0.84 6.81
N THR A 174 -11.84 0.65 6.02
CA THR A 174 -10.54 1.24 6.28
C THR A 174 -10.61 2.72 5.97
N MET A 175 -10.39 3.56 6.97
CA MET A 175 -10.43 5.01 6.80
C MET A 175 -9.10 5.53 6.29
N LEU A 176 -9.15 6.37 5.27
CA LEU A 176 -8.01 7.12 4.77
C LEU A 176 -8.11 8.55 5.32
N HIS A 177 -7.12 8.98 6.10
CA HIS A 177 -7.07 10.31 6.70
C HIS A 177 -6.31 11.31 5.84
N GLY A 178 -5.34 10.85 5.09
CA GLY A 178 -4.56 11.69 4.21
C GLY A 178 -3.75 10.90 3.19
N VAL A 179 -3.56 11.51 2.02
CA VAL A 179 -2.70 11.01 0.95
C VAL A 179 -1.85 12.18 0.46
N SER A 180 -0.54 12.03 0.56
CA SER A 180 0.43 12.99 0.01
C SER A 180 1.21 12.34 -1.11
N ILE A 181 1.31 13.03 -2.25
CA ILE A 181 2.04 12.56 -3.43
C ILE A 181 3.13 13.58 -3.74
N LEU A 182 4.36 13.10 -3.92
CA LEU A 182 5.49 13.89 -4.31
C LEU A 182 6.11 13.31 -5.59
N TYR A 183 6.35 14.16 -6.56
CA TYR A 183 7.12 13.87 -7.77
C TYR A 183 8.44 14.65 -7.73
N PHE A 184 9.56 14.00 -8.09
CA PHE A 184 10.88 14.62 -8.02
C PHE A 184 11.88 13.97 -8.98
#